data_6a80fb436c598668167d02ea15f11a2d
#
_entry.id   6a80fb436c598668167d02ea15f11a2d
#
_cell.length_a   1.000
_cell.length_b   1.000
_cell.length_c   1.000
_cell.angle_alpha   90.00
_cell.angle_beta   90.00
_cell.angle_gamma   90.00
#
_symmetry.space_group_name_H-M   'P 1'
#
loop_
_entity.id
_entity.type
_entity.pdbx_description
1 polymer ?
#
loop_
_entity_poly.entity_id
_entity_poly.type
_entity_poly.pdbx_seq_one_letter_code
_entity_poly.pdbx_strand_id
1 'polypeptide(L)'
;MQQVNAAVAAGTWTGIPMFFNWGKNNFGQLNLSNVTNYSSPKQVDSVSTWLSVAGGQYVFGGLKKNGTIWTSGYGTYGNLGLGNTTNYSSPKQIGALTTWSKLYLGPNIMFGITTSSALWAWGRGTGGALGLGNVTSYSSPKQVGTLTNWSLIGGGQSNAAAIKTDGTLWSWGKNNYGQLGLANRTYYSSPKQVGGLTNWSQLEFNDDVSIASVKTDGTLWTWGGNSDGQLGLGNITSYSSPKQVGALTNWSYVSTGKNSTLAIKTDGTLWAWGSNNVGRLGLGNITSYSSPKQVGALTNWLKISAGEYGWGVVAVKTNGTLWTWGGNDNGQLGLGNITNYSSPKQVGSITSWTYAQTSGQSVFALTT
;
A
#
# COMPACT_ATOMS: atom_id res chain seq x y z
N MET A 1 15.81 -18.96 2.73
CA MET A 1 14.86 -19.81 1.97
C MET A 1 15.20 -21.31 2.05
N GLN A 2 16.42 -21.74 1.85
CA GLN A 2 16.80 -23.17 1.96
C GLN A 2 16.47 -23.78 3.34
N GLN A 3 16.74 -23.09 4.44
CA GLN A 3 16.43 -23.57 5.79
C GLN A 3 14.92 -23.66 6.06
N VAL A 4 14.14 -22.68 5.57
CA VAL A 4 12.68 -22.68 5.69
C VAL A 4 12.07 -23.81 4.86
N ASN A 5 12.51 -23.98 3.62
CA ASN A 5 12.05 -25.07 2.75
C ASN A 5 12.44 -26.45 3.30
N ALA A 6 13.61 -26.59 3.92
CA ALA A 6 14.03 -27.83 4.57
C ALA A 6 13.17 -28.14 5.81
N ALA A 7 12.84 -27.14 6.63
CA ALA A 7 11.97 -27.31 7.80
C ALA A 7 10.54 -27.69 7.41
N VAL A 8 9.99 -27.08 6.36
CA VAL A 8 8.67 -27.41 5.80
C VAL A 8 8.68 -28.83 5.22
N ALA A 9 9.69 -29.21 4.45
CA ALA A 9 9.84 -30.54 3.86
C ALA A 9 10.04 -31.65 4.94
N ALA A 10 10.69 -31.31 6.06
CA ALA A 10 10.90 -32.22 7.19
C ALA A 10 9.68 -32.31 8.14
N GLY A 11 8.60 -31.55 7.91
CA GLY A 11 7.45 -31.50 8.83
C GLY A 11 7.76 -30.90 10.20
N THR A 12 8.90 -30.24 10.36
CA THR A 12 9.35 -29.62 11.62
C THR A 12 8.93 -28.13 11.74
N TRP A 13 8.12 -27.63 10.79
CA TRP A 13 7.62 -26.27 10.77
C TRP A 13 6.64 -26.04 11.94
N THR A 14 6.99 -25.15 12.85
CA THR A 14 6.23 -24.91 14.10
C THR A 14 5.09 -23.90 13.95
N GLY A 15 4.83 -23.37 12.75
CA GLY A 15 3.82 -22.33 12.53
C GLY A 15 4.17 -20.97 13.14
N ILE A 16 5.45 -20.72 13.48
CA ILE A 16 5.88 -19.42 14.00
C ILE A 16 5.84 -18.40 12.88
N PRO A 17 5.10 -17.29 13.01
CA PRO A 17 5.07 -16.24 12.00
C PRO A 17 6.45 -15.70 11.72
N MET A 18 6.85 -15.62 10.44
CA MET A 18 8.13 -15.07 10.03
C MET A 18 7.93 -13.86 9.12
N PHE A 19 8.85 -12.91 9.23
CA PHE A 19 8.88 -11.69 8.45
C PHE A 19 10.00 -11.74 7.42
N PHE A 20 9.67 -11.45 6.16
CA PHE A 20 10.60 -11.44 5.03
C PHE A 20 10.55 -10.12 4.29
N ASN A 21 11.73 -9.62 3.86
CA ASN A 21 11.87 -8.44 3.01
C ASN A 21 12.82 -8.71 1.85
N TRP A 22 12.60 -8.04 0.72
CA TRP A 22 13.50 -8.06 -0.45
C TRP A 22 13.23 -6.87 -1.38
N GLY A 23 14.07 -6.71 -2.41
CA GLY A 23 14.07 -5.60 -3.33
C GLY A 23 15.14 -4.57 -3.00
N LYS A 24 14.84 -3.30 -3.26
CA LYS A 24 15.74 -2.16 -3.05
C LYS A 24 15.95 -1.86 -1.56
N ASN A 25 17.22 -1.53 -1.19
CA ASN A 25 17.61 -1.30 0.20
C ASN A 25 18.60 -0.13 0.40
N ASN A 26 18.69 0.80 -0.52
CA ASN A 26 19.72 1.87 -0.50
C ASN A 26 19.71 2.75 0.76
N PHE A 27 18.64 2.74 1.54
CA PHE A 27 18.49 3.51 2.78
C PHE A 27 18.27 2.63 4.02
N GLY A 28 18.39 1.28 3.88
CA GLY A 28 18.14 0.34 4.97
C GLY A 28 16.66 0.03 5.19
N GLN A 29 15.79 0.34 4.22
CA GLN A 29 14.33 0.10 4.31
C GLN A 29 13.94 -1.37 4.39
N LEU A 30 14.82 -2.32 4.07
CA LEU A 30 14.56 -3.75 4.26
C LEU A 30 14.75 -4.24 5.70
N ASN A 31 15.18 -3.35 6.60
CA ASN A 31 15.36 -3.69 8.01
C ASN A 31 16.36 -4.83 8.28
N LEU A 32 17.40 -4.94 7.46
CA LEU A 32 18.42 -5.99 7.52
C LEU A 32 19.75 -5.48 8.10
N SER A 33 19.77 -4.29 8.73
CA SER A 33 20.95 -3.62 9.30
C SER A 33 22.07 -3.36 8.28
N ASN A 34 21.71 -3.32 7.00
CA ASN A 34 22.60 -3.02 5.87
C ASN A 34 21.85 -2.23 4.79
N VAL A 35 22.51 -1.91 3.69
CA VAL A 35 21.95 -1.18 2.53
C VAL A 35 22.05 -1.99 1.23
N THR A 36 22.17 -3.32 1.31
CA THR A 36 22.29 -4.22 0.16
C THR A 36 20.90 -4.54 -0.41
N ASN A 37 20.75 -4.46 -1.74
CA ASN A 37 19.53 -4.90 -2.45
C ASN A 37 19.50 -6.44 -2.52
N TYR A 38 18.29 -7.02 -2.45
CA TYR A 38 18.11 -8.47 -2.51
C TYR A 38 17.03 -8.84 -3.54
N SER A 39 17.39 -9.72 -4.48
CA SER A 39 16.46 -10.26 -5.50
C SER A 39 15.72 -11.53 -5.06
N SER A 40 15.89 -11.95 -3.81
CA SER A 40 15.19 -13.08 -3.18
C SER A 40 14.75 -12.71 -1.77
N PRO A 41 13.65 -13.27 -1.25
CA PRO A 41 13.21 -13.03 0.12
C PRO A 41 14.30 -13.30 1.15
N LYS A 42 14.52 -12.36 2.06
CA LYS A 42 15.41 -12.46 3.22
C LYS A 42 14.60 -12.40 4.50
N GLN A 43 14.79 -13.36 5.38
CA GLN A 43 14.19 -13.36 6.70
C GLN A 43 14.80 -12.24 7.56
N VAL A 44 13.93 -11.43 8.17
CA VAL A 44 14.32 -10.28 8.99
C VAL A 44 14.38 -10.65 10.46
N ASP A 45 13.43 -11.45 10.92
CA ASP A 45 13.30 -11.85 12.32
C ASP A 45 12.83 -13.31 12.42
N SER A 46 13.30 -14.03 13.44
CA SER A 46 12.97 -15.42 13.71
C SER A 46 11.68 -15.58 14.55
N VAL A 47 11.26 -14.52 15.25
CA VAL A 47 10.04 -14.48 16.04
C VAL A 47 9.29 -13.20 15.75
N SER A 48 8.18 -13.30 15.03
CA SER A 48 7.42 -12.11 14.68
C SER A 48 6.66 -11.55 15.90
N THR A 49 7.15 -10.46 16.46
CA THR A 49 6.42 -9.60 17.40
C THR A 49 5.55 -8.57 16.66
N TRP A 50 5.61 -8.55 15.33
CA TRP A 50 4.89 -7.62 14.49
C TRP A 50 3.41 -8.01 14.39
N LEU A 51 2.53 -7.03 14.59
CA LEU A 51 1.10 -7.13 14.31
C LEU A 51 0.82 -6.85 12.82
N SER A 52 1.50 -5.84 12.29
CA SER A 52 1.47 -5.48 10.86
C SER A 52 2.76 -4.83 10.44
N VAL A 53 3.08 -4.94 9.16
CA VAL A 53 4.21 -4.28 8.52
C VAL A 53 3.71 -3.51 7.32
N ALA A 54 4.35 -2.40 7.02
CA ALA A 54 4.04 -1.55 5.88
C ALA A 54 5.34 -0.98 5.30
N GLY A 55 5.31 -0.61 4.03
CA GLY A 55 6.40 0.07 3.37
C GLY A 55 5.93 1.35 2.69
N GLY A 56 6.69 2.43 2.84
CA GLY A 56 6.67 3.59 1.95
C GLY A 56 7.76 3.44 0.89
N GLN A 57 7.92 4.43 -0.01
CA GLN A 57 8.87 4.32 -1.13
C GLN A 57 10.29 3.91 -0.73
N TYR A 58 10.79 4.42 0.41
CA TYR A 58 12.14 4.18 0.94
C TYR A 58 12.12 3.94 2.46
N VAL A 59 10.98 3.63 3.02
CA VAL A 59 10.75 3.52 4.46
C VAL A 59 10.11 2.19 4.79
N PHE A 60 10.59 1.56 5.83
CA PHE A 60 9.91 0.49 6.55
C PHE A 60 9.17 1.07 7.75
N GLY A 61 8.00 0.55 8.04
CA GLY A 61 7.31 0.73 9.30
C GLY A 61 6.61 -0.54 9.74
N GLY A 62 6.57 -0.75 11.03
CA GLY A 62 5.88 -1.87 11.63
C GLY A 62 5.21 -1.50 12.94
N LEU A 63 4.03 -2.04 13.14
CA LEU A 63 3.30 -2.00 14.39
C LEU A 63 3.54 -3.34 15.12
N LYS A 64 4.05 -3.27 16.34
CA LYS A 64 4.21 -4.44 17.19
C LYS A 64 2.94 -4.76 17.98
N LYS A 65 2.80 -6.01 18.41
CA LYS A 65 1.66 -6.50 19.22
C LYS A 65 1.47 -5.75 20.55
N ASN A 66 2.53 -5.11 21.04
CA ASN A 66 2.49 -4.24 22.25
C ASN A 66 2.04 -2.81 21.96
N GLY A 67 1.53 -2.51 20.75
CA GLY A 67 1.03 -1.20 20.38
C GLY A 67 2.11 -0.15 20.08
N THR A 68 3.38 -0.53 19.89
CA THR A 68 4.46 0.39 19.51
C THR A 68 4.72 0.40 18.02
N ILE A 69 5.01 1.59 17.44
CA ILE A 69 5.43 1.74 16.05
C ILE A 69 6.96 1.84 15.96
N TRP A 70 7.53 1.18 14.96
CA TRP A 70 8.95 1.18 14.66
C TRP A 70 9.17 1.50 13.18
N THR A 71 10.18 2.31 12.86
CA THR A 71 10.50 2.75 11.50
C THR A 71 11.98 2.67 11.20
N SER A 72 12.33 2.45 9.92
CA SER A 72 13.70 2.53 9.37
C SER A 72 13.68 2.99 7.92
N GLY A 73 14.83 3.34 7.37
CA GLY A 73 14.97 3.79 5.99
C GLY A 73 15.29 5.29 5.90
N TYR A 74 14.72 5.93 4.87
CA TYR A 74 14.95 7.33 4.51
C TYR A 74 14.17 8.29 5.41
N GLY A 75 14.89 9.19 6.12
CA GLY A 75 14.33 10.10 7.13
C GLY A 75 14.24 11.58 6.74
N THR A 76 14.68 11.96 5.54
CA THR A 76 14.96 13.38 5.16
C THR A 76 13.80 14.35 5.38
N TYR A 77 12.55 13.90 5.28
CA TYR A 77 11.39 14.77 5.53
C TYR A 77 10.82 14.62 6.94
N GLY A 78 11.55 13.94 7.85
CA GLY A 78 11.03 13.59 9.17
C GLY A 78 10.00 12.46 9.15
N ASN A 79 9.86 11.77 8.02
CA ASN A 79 8.87 10.71 7.79
C ASN A 79 9.11 9.46 8.65
N LEU A 80 10.27 9.29 9.27
CA LEU A 80 10.47 8.24 10.28
C LEU A 80 9.81 8.54 11.63
N GLY A 81 9.37 9.78 11.90
CA GLY A 81 8.66 10.16 13.11
C GLY A 81 9.52 10.25 14.39
N LEU A 82 10.86 10.25 14.24
CA LEU A 82 11.84 10.11 15.33
C LEU A 82 12.32 11.44 15.91
N GLY A 83 11.69 12.57 15.55
CA GLY A 83 12.08 13.91 15.97
C GLY A 83 13.29 14.50 15.22
N ASN A 84 13.81 13.80 14.22
CA ASN A 84 14.93 14.21 13.38
C ASN A 84 14.74 13.81 11.92
N THR A 85 15.75 14.07 11.06
CA THR A 85 15.73 13.74 9.63
C THR A 85 16.82 12.73 9.23
N THR A 86 17.35 11.98 10.19
CA THR A 86 18.42 10.99 9.98
C THR A 86 17.86 9.70 9.36
N ASN A 87 18.63 9.09 8.45
CA ASN A 87 18.34 7.76 7.90
C ASN A 87 18.77 6.67 8.89
N TYR A 88 18.00 5.62 9.02
CA TYR A 88 18.32 4.47 9.88
C TYR A 88 18.15 3.15 9.13
N SER A 89 19.19 2.30 9.11
CA SER A 89 19.16 0.96 8.52
C SER A 89 18.61 -0.13 9.45
N SER A 90 18.31 0.24 10.70
CA SER A 90 17.66 -0.63 11.69
C SER A 90 16.45 0.09 12.28
N PRO A 91 15.35 -0.60 12.64
CA PRO A 91 14.18 0.03 13.21
C PRO A 91 14.46 0.79 14.48
N LYS A 92 13.85 1.96 14.58
CA LYS A 92 13.79 2.79 15.80
C LYS A 92 12.33 2.98 16.20
N GLN A 93 12.05 2.94 17.49
CA GLN A 93 10.71 3.16 18.02
C GLN A 93 10.30 4.64 17.92
N ILE A 94 9.07 4.90 17.48
CA ILE A 94 8.49 6.24 17.47
C ILE A 94 7.94 6.57 18.87
N GLY A 95 8.60 7.49 19.56
CA GLY A 95 8.15 7.96 20.87
C GLY A 95 7.89 6.84 21.88
N ALA A 96 7.08 7.14 22.92
CA ALA A 96 6.77 6.20 24.00
C ALA A 96 5.32 5.66 23.97
N LEU A 97 4.50 6.06 22.97
CA LEU A 97 3.10 5.61 22.90
C LEU A 97 3.03 4.11 22.61
N THR A 98 2.16 3.42 23.36
CA THR A 98 1.85 1.98 23.23
C THR A 98 0.38 1.74 22.85
N THR A 99 -0.29 2.77 22.33
CA THR A 99 -1.71 2.75 21.98
C THR A 99 -1.96 2.80 20.47
N TRP A 100 -0.94 2.60 19.66
CA TRP A 100 -1.11 2.55 18.21
C TRP A 100 -1.88 1.30 17.80
N SER A 101 -2.89 1.47 16.92
CA SER A 101 -3.71 0.38 16.39
C SER A 101 -3.55 0.18 14.89
N LYS A 102 -3.21 1.24 14.14
CA LYS A 102 -2.96 1.18 12.69
C LYS A 102 -1.82 2.09 12.30
N LEU A 103 -1.08 1.68 11.27
CA LEU A 103 -0.01 2.44 10.64
C LEU A 103 -0.22 2.46 9.14
N TYR A 104 -0.09 3.63 8.53
CA TYR A 104 -0.02 3.82 7.09
C TYR A 104 1.27 4.57 6.71
N LEU A 105 1.95 4.07 5.69
CA LEU A 105 3.19 4.65 5.17
C LEU A 105 2.98 5.01 3.70
N GLY A 106 2.88 6.30 3.44
CA GLY A 106 3.01 6.84 2.09
C GLY A 106 4.48 7.08 1.74
N PRO A 107 4.76 7.61 0.55
CA PRO A 107 6.14 7.87 0.12
C PRO A 107 6.91 8.83 1.03
N ASN A 108 6.27 9.88 1.49
CA ASN A 108 6.89 10.93 2.31
C ASN A 108 6.01 11.38 3.49
N ILE A 109 4.80 10.84 3.61
CA ILE A 109 3.84 11.13 4.67
C ILE A 109 3.45 9.85 5.39
N MET A 110 3.29 9.94 6.68
CA MET A 110 2.95 8.81 7.54
C MET A 110 1.76 9.15 8.40
N PHE A 111 0.92 8.14 8.64
CA PHE A 111 -0.23 8.27 9.51
C PHE A 111 -0.30 7.11 10.50
N GLY A 112 -0.77 7.43 11.70
CA GLY A 112 -1.11 6.43 12.72
C GLY A 112 -2.50 6.68 13.28
N ILE A 113 -3.23 5.60 13.55
CA ILE A 113 -4.49 5.66 14.31
C ILE A 113 -4.26 4.96 15.65
N THR A 114 -4.68 5.59 16.73
CA THR A 114 -4.60 5.01 18.08
C THR A 114 -5.81 4.12 18.38
N THR A 115 -5.76 3.36 19.48
CA THR A 115 -6.88 2.56 19.99
C THR A 115 -8.10 3.40 20.35
N SER A 116 -7.92 4.71 20.63
CA SER A 116 -8.99 5.69 20.80
C SER A 116 -9.53 6.26 19.49
N SER A 117 -9.11 5.72 18.33
CA SER A 117 -9.48 6.21 16.99
C SER A 117 -9.05 7.67 16.70
N ALA A 118 -8.05 8.20 17.40
CA ALA A 118 -7.42 9.47 17.07
C ALA A 118 -6.44 9.30 15.91
N LEU A 119 -6.47 10.23 14.92
CA LEU A 119 -5.59 10.24 13.77
C LEU A 119 -4.35 11.11 14.04
N TRP A 120 -3.17 10.62 13.72
CA TRP A 120 -1.90 11.30 13.81
C TRP A 120 -1.18 11.29 12.47
N ALA A 121 -0.45 12.38 12.16
CA ALA A 121 0.28 12.57 10.92
C ALA A 121 1.69 13.12 11.17
N TRP A 122 2.66 12.72 10.33
CA TRP A 122 4.03 13.26 10.33
C TRP A 122 4.68 13.06 8.96
N GLY A 123 5.85 13.65 8.77
CA GLY A 123 6.56 13.66 7.51
C GLY A 123 6.35 14.96 6.75
N ARG A 124 6.30 14.89 5.41
CA ARG A 124 6.22 16.04 4.51
C ARG A 124 4.83 16.68 4.53
N GLY A 125 4.77 17.99 4.85
CA GLY A 125 3.51 18.75 4.93
C GLY A 125 3.11 19.50 3.65
N THR A 126 3.92 19.41 2.58
CA THR A 126 3.69 20.15 1.32
C THR A 126 2.29 19.88 0.77
N GLY A 127 1.63 20.94 0.29
CA GLY A 127 0.26 20.85 -0.23
C GLY A 127 -0.82 20.63 0.84
N GLY A 128 -0.45 20.63 2.14
CA GLY A 128 -1.38 20.36 3.24
C GLY A 128 -1.59 18.87 3.49
N ALA A 129 -0.71 18.00 3.02
CA ALA A 129 -0.85 16.54 3.02
C ALA A 129 -1.07 15.93 4.41
N LEU A 130 -0.57 16.57 5.47
CA LEU A 130 -0.72 16.08 6.85
C LEU A 130 -2.10 16.36 7.47
N GLY A 131 -2.93 17.21 6.86
CA GLY A 131 -4.26 17.54 7.38
C GLY A 131 -4.28 18.41 8.64
N LEU A 132 -3.16 19.08 8.97
CA LEU A 132 -2.95 19.83 10.22
C LEU A 132 -3.36 21.32 10.12
N GLY A 133 -4.03 21.73 9.05
CA GLY A 133 -4.43 23.12 8.82
C GLY A 133 -3.30 24.00 8.26
N ASN A 134 -2.13 23.44 7.99
CA ASN A 134 -0.95 24.14 7.47
C ASN A 134 -0.17 23.26 6.48
N VAL A 135 0.97 23.76 5.97
CA VAL A 135 1.85 23.06 5.01
C VAL A 135 3.22 22.70 5.60
N THR A 136 3.35 22.79 6.93
CA THR A 136 4.60 22.51 7.66
C THR A 136 4.87 21.00 7.72
N SER A 137 6.13 20.61 7.51
CA SER A 137 6.59 19.23 7.71
C SER A 137 6.93 18.98 9.18
N TYR A 138 6.62 17.80 9.69
CA TYR A 138 6.86 17.43 11.09
C TYR A 138 7.64 16.12 11.18
N SER A 139 8.73 16.13 11.95
CA SER A 139 9.56 14.94 12.21
C SER A 139 9.07 14.09 13.39
N SER A 140 7.99 14.49 14.05
CA SER A 140 7.32 13.74 15.12
C SER A 140 5.81 13.72 14.88
N PRO A 141 5.09 12.68 15.31
CA PRO A 141 3.64 12.60 15.17
C PRO A 141 2.91 13.82 15.72
N LYS A 142 1.95 14.37 14.97
CA LYS A 142 1.02 15.43 15.38
C LYS A 142 -0.41 14.97 15.18
N GLN A 143 -1.29 15.20 16.15
CA GLN A 143 -2.69 14.81 16.04
C GLN A 143 -3.44 15.68 15.02
N VAL A 144 -4.23 15.03 14.15
CA VAL A 144 -5.06 15.68 13.13
C VAL A 144 -6.41 16.05 13.76
N GLY A 145 -6.55 17.31 14.13
CA GLY A 145 -7.73 17.78 14.85
C GLY A 145 -7.95 17.10 16.20
N THR A 146 -9.18 17.13 16.70
CA THR A 146 -9.55 16.55 18.02
C THR A 146 -10.48 15.32 17.91
N LEU A 147 -10.86 14.92 16.70
CA LEU A 147 -11.80 13.82 16.49
C LEU A 147 -11.17 12.45 16.78
N THR A 148 -11.96 11.57 17.37
CA THR A 148 -11.59 10.20 17.77
C THR A 148 -12.50 9.16 17.13
N ASN A 149 -12.86 9.34 15.86
CA ASN A 149 -13.72 8.43 15.10
C ASN A 149 -13.12 8.03 13.74
N TRP A 150 -11.80 8.05 13.61
CA TRP A 150 -11.11 7.62 12.40
C TRP A 150 -10.95 6.10 12.39
N SER A 151 -11.34 5.48 11.26
CA SER A 151 -11.30 4.02 11.08
C SER A 151 -10.22 3.56 10.11
N LEU A 152 -10.04 4.26 8.99
CA LEU A 152 -9.07 3.94 7.96
C LEU A 152 -8.40 5.21 7.46
N ILE A 153 -7.13 5.11 7.07
CA ILE A 153 -6.34 6.20 6.49
C ILE A 153 -5.47 5.67 5.37
N GLY A 154 -5.30 6.46 4.32
CA GLY A 154 -4.33 6.24 3.25
C GLY A 154 -3.86 7.58 2.67
N GLY A 155 -2.83 7.55 1.84
CA GLY A 155 -2.33 8.77 1.20
C GLY A 155 -1.29 8.52 0.13
N GLY A 156 -1.16 9.44 -0.83
CA GLY A 156 -0.07 9.53 -1.80
C GLY A 156 1.13 10.30 -1.24
N GLN A 157 1.87 11.00 -2.12
CA GLN A 157 2.99 11.86 -1.69
C GLN A 157 2.54 13.15 -0.99
N SER A 158 1.40 13.71 -1.44
CA SER A 158 0.98 15.06 -1.06
C SER A 158 -0.53 15.18 -0.85
N ASN A 159 -1.24 14.07 -0.78
CA ASN A 159 -2.68 14.01 -0.48
C ASN A 159 -2.97 12.83 0.44
N ALA A 160 -4.13 12.87 1.08
CA ALA A 160 -4.62 11.79 1.93
C ALA A 160 -6.14 11.71 1.89
N ALA A 161 -6.66 10.53 2.21
CA ALA A 161 -8.08 10.35 2.51
C ALA A 161 -8.26 9.34 3.65
N ALA A 162 -9.33 9.52 4.41
CA ALA A 162 -9.65 8.69 5.56
C ALA A 162 -11.14 8.35 5.59
N ILE A 163 -11.46 7.19 6.14
CA ILE A 163 -12.84 6.79 6.43
C ILE A 163 -13.04 6.85 7.95
N LYS A 164 -14.14 7.42 8.38
CA LYS A 164 -14.57 7.42 9.77
C LYS A 164 -15.34 6.15 10.13
N THR A 165 -15.55 5.93 11.42
CA THR A 165 -16.31 4.77 11.94
C THR A 165 -17.78 4.77 11.49
N ASP A 166 -18.32 5.93 11.09
CA ASP A 166 -19.66 6.08 10.49
C ASP A 166 -19.67 5.79 8.97
N GLY A 167 -18.54 5.38 8.39
CA GLY A 167 -18.39 5.08 6.97
C GLY A 167 -18.29 6.30 6.05
N THR A 168 -18.22 7.53 6.58
CA THR A 168 -18.00 8.75 5.78
C THR A 168 -16.56 8.85 5.29
N LEU A 169 -16.38 9.34 4.05
CA LEU A 169 -15.07 9.56 3.42
C LEU A 169 -14.64 11.02 3.55
N TRP A 170 -13.40 11.24 3.91
CA TRP A 170 -12.76 12.55 4.07
C TRP A 170 -11.45 12.61 3.30
N SER A 171 -11.10 13.74 2.69
CA SER A 171 -9.87 13.91 1.92
C SER A 171 -9.25 15.28 2.12
N TRP A 172 -7.93 15.40 1.91
CA TRP A 172 -7.18 16.64 2.02
C TRP A 172 -5.84 16.55 1.27
N GLY A 173 -5.14 17.68 1.17
CA GLY A 173 -3.86 17.81 0.48
C GLY A 173 -4.00 18.36 -0.93
N LYS A 174 -3.10 17.92 -1.81
CA LYS A 174 -3.00 18.30 -3.22
C LYS A 174 -4.19 17.78 -4.04
N ASN A 175 -4.67 18.60 -5.03
CA ASN A 175 -5.88 18.30 -5.79
C ASN A 175 -5.84 18.70 -7.27
N ASN A 176 -4.67 18.67 -7.92
CA ASN A 176 -4.50 19.11 -9.31
C ASN A 176 -5.38 18.36 -10.32
N TYR A 177 -5.65 17.08 -10.05
CA TYR A 177 -6.41 16.18 -10.93
C TYR A 177 -7.84 15.91 -10.42
N GLY A 178 -8.26 16.56 -9.33
CA GLY A 178 -9.54 16.26 -8.67
C GLY A 178 -9.49 15.02 -7.76
N GLN A 179 -8.29 14.56 -7.40
CA GLN A 179 -8.08 13.34 -6.60
C GLN A 179 -8.66 13.41 -5.18
N LEU A 180 -9.04 14.58 -4.68
CA LEU A 180 -9.76 14.69 -3.42
C LEU A 180 -11.26 14.31 -3.54
N GLY A 181 -11.82 14.20 -4.76
CA GLY A 181 -13.19 13.81 -4.96
C GLY A 181 -14.25 14.87 -4.58
N LEU A 182 -13.84 16.14 -4.39
CA LEU A 182 -14.63 17.23 -3.85
C LEU A 182 -15.35 18.07 -4.94
N ALA A 183 -15.45 17.55 -6.17
CA ALA A 183 -16.02 18.22 -7.34
C ALA A 183 -15.30 19.52 -7.75
N ASN A 184 -14.07 19.71 -7.27
CA ASN A 184 -13.20 20.85 -7.59
C ASN A 184 -11.73 20.39 -7.65
N ARG A 185 -10.80 21.37 -7.86
CA ARG A 185 -9.36 21.14 -7.88
C ARG A 185 -8.61 22.00 -6.84
N THR A 186 -9.32 22.45 -5.80
CA THR A 186 -8.74 23.26 -4.70
C THR A 186 -8.00 22.35 -3.71
N TYR A 187 -6.82 22.81 -3.25
CA TYR A 187 -6.05 22.13 -2.19
C TYR A 187 -6.65 22.44 -0.83
N TYR A 188 -6.65 21.46 0.07
CA TYR A 188 -7.13 21.64 1.43
C TYR A 188 -6.09 21.10 2.43
N SER A 189 -5.68 21.96 3.37
CA SER A 189 -4.74 21.56 4.44
C SER A 189 -5.43 20.93 5.66
N SER A 190 -6.76 20.80 5.62
CA SER A 190 -7.57 20.15 6.66
C SER A 190 -8.55 19.18 6.02
N PRO A 191 -8.95 18.08 6.68
CA PRO A 191 -9.92 17.12 6.17
C PRO A 191 -11.24 17.78 5.72
N LYS A 192 -11.71 17.41 4.50
CA LYS A 192 -13.00 17.79 3.91
C LYS A 192 -13.80 16.53 3.57
N GLN A 193 -15.07 16.51 3.89
CA GLN A 193 -15.94 15.37 3.60
C GLN A 193 -16.23 15.25 2.10
N VAL A 194 -16.14 14.04 1.58
CA VAL A 194 -16.41 13.69 0.17
C VAL A 194 -17.85 13.21 0.05
N GLY A 195 -18.71 14.10 -0.42
CA GLY A 195 -20.16 13.79 -0.55
C GLY A 195 -20.83 13.41 0.78
N GLY A 196 -21.98 12.75 0.71
CA GLY A 196 -22.78 12.37 1.88
C GLY A 196 -22.92 10.86 2.12
N LEU A 197 -22.20 10.01 1.37
CA LEU A 197 -22.33 8.57 1.51
C LEU A 197 -21.56 8.03 2.72
N THR A 198 -22.09 6.97 3.34
CA THR A 198 -21.62 6.39 4.60
C THR A 198 -21.27 4.91 4.49
N ASN A 199 -20.98 4.42 3.29
CA ASN A 199 -20.70 3.01 3.02
C ASN A 199 -19.31 2.77 2.39
N TRP A 200 -18.37 3.70 2.58
CA TRP A 200 -16.99 3.53 2.15
C TRP A 200 -16.25 2.53 3.06
N SER A 201 -15.51 1.56 2.49
CA SER A 201 -14.86 0.50 3.28
C SER A 201 -13.38 0.30 3.00
N GLN A 202 -12.89 0.65 1.81
CA GLN A 202 -11.49 0.54 1.43
C GLN A 202 -11.01 1.83 0.77
N LEU A 203 -9.69 2.07 0.84
CA LEU A 203 -9.04 3.21 0.19
C LEU A 203 -7.69 2.76 -0.37
N GLU A 204 -7.45 3.04 -1.64
CA GLU A 204 -6.16 2.83 -2.30
C GLU A 204 -5.78 4.07 -3.10
N PHE A 205 -4.49 4.37 -3.11
CA PHE A 205 -3.93 5.57 -3.72
C PHE A 205 -3.00 5.19 -4.87
N ASN A 206 -3.20 5.84 -6.01
CA ASN A 206 -2.33 5.75 -7.15
C ASN A 206 -1.43 6.99 -7.17
N ASP A 207 -0.32 6.93 -6.40
CA ASP A 207 0.58 8.06 -6.19
C ASP A 207 -0.20 9.33 -5.74
N ASP A 208 0.10 10.50 -6.30
CA ASP A 208 -0.65 11.74 -6.06
C ASP A 208 -1.78 11.97 -7.08
N VAL A 209 -2.18 10.97 -7.85
CA VAL A 209 -2.96 11.18 -9.07
C VAL A 209 -4.42 10.76 -8.92
N SER A 210 -4.70 9.56 -8.40
CA SER A 210 -6.07 9.03 -8.33
C SER A 210 -6.28 8.16 -7.09
N ILE A 211 -7.55 7.94 -6.76
CA ILE A 211 -7.99 7.11 -5.64
C ILE A 211 -8.98 6.05 -6.17
N ALA A 212 -8.90 4.86 -5.59
CA ALA A 212 -9.87 3.78 -5.75
C ALA A 212 -10.44 3.38 -4.39
N SER A 213 -11.71 3.01 -4.36
CA SER A 213 -12.40 2.60 -3.14
C SER A 213 -13.48 1.56 -3.45
N VAL A 214 -13.54 0.49 -2.66
CA VAL A 214 -14.67 -0.43 -2.63
C VAL A 214 -15.60 -0.04 -1.49
N LYS A 215 -16.90 -0.05 -1.75
CA LYS A 215 -17.94 0.17 -0.74
C LYS A 215 -18.42 -1.14 -0.13
N THR A 216 -19.12 -1.05 1.00
CA THR A 216 -19.72 -2.22 1.67
C THR A 216 -20.76 -2.96 0.84
N ASP A 217 -21.34 -2.30 -0.17
CA ASP A 217 -22.27 -2.89 -1.14
C ASP A 217 -21.56 -3.61 -2.31
N GLY A 218 -20.23 -3.72 -2.26
CA GLY A 218 -19.41 -4.37 -3.28
C GLY A 218 -19.21 -3.54 -4.56
N THR A 219 -19.63 -2.28 -4.62
CA THR A 219 -19.36 -1.39 -5.75
C THR A 219 -17.95 -0.81 -5.68
N LEU A 220 -17.27 -0.71 -6.84
CA LEU A 220 -15.94 -0.11 -6.97
C LEU A 220 -16.07 1.30 -7.54
N TRP A 221 -15.39 2.26 -6.91
CA TRP A 221 -15.41 3.67 -7.27
C TRP A 221 -13.99 4.21 -7.46
N THR A 222 -13.80 5.05 -8.47
CA THR A 222 -12.50 5.67 -8.80
C THR A 222 -12.67 7.14 -9.15
N TRP A 223 -11.64 7.98 -8.89
CA TRP A 223 -11.63 9.39 -9.24
C TRP A 223 -10.20 9.95 -9.23
N GLY A 224 -10.04 11.17 -9.73
CA GLY A 224 -8.74 11.83 -9.91
C GLY A 224 -8.26 11.76 -11.36
N GLY A 225 -6.95 11.71 -11.55
CA GLY A 225 -6.29 11.63 -12.85
C GLY A 225 -6.49 10.29 -13.53
N ASN A 226 -6.54 10.32 -14.89
CA ASN A 226 -6.89 9.16 -15.70
C ASN A 226 -6.13 9.08 -17.04
N SER A 227 -4.94 9.66 -17.14
CA SER A 227 -4.17 9.72 -18.40
C SER A 227 -3.85 8.37 -19.03
N ASP A 228 -3.75 7.31 -18.24
CA ASP A 228 -3.44 5.94 -18.65
C ASP A 228 -4.65 5.00 -18.56
N GLY A 229 -5.85 5.51 -18.30
CA GLY A 229 -7.06 4.70 -18.13
C GLY A 229 -7.15 4.02 -16.76
N GLN A 230 -6.34 4.45 -15.76
CA GLN A 230 -6.26 3.84 -14.43
C GLN A 230 -7.56 3.92 -13.62
N LEU A 231 -8.54 4.74 -14.01
CA LEU A 231 -9.86 4.77 -13.39
C LEU A 231 -10.78 3.61 -13.85
N GLY A 232 -10.45 2.92 -14.96
CA GLY A 232 -11.24 1.76 -15.42
C GLY A 232 -12.60 2.10 -16.02
N LEU A 233 -12.82 3.34 -16.45
CA LEU A 233 -14.11 3.88 -16.91
C LEU A 233 -14.32 3.80 -18.45
N GLY A 234 -13.44 3.08 -19.17
CA GLY A 234 -13.49 2.95 -20.61
C GLY A 234 -12.99 4.18 -21.39
N ASN A 235 -12.41 5.16 -20.69
CA ASN A 235 -11.86 6.39 -21.24
C ASN A 235 -10.60 6.83 -20.48
N ILE A 236 -10.02 7.98 -20.86
CA ILE A 236 -8.85 8.59 -20.22
C ILE A 236 -9.18 9.95 -19.59
N THR A 237 -10.46 10.25 -19.34
CA THR A 237 -10.91 11.51 -18.72
C THR A 237 -10.71 11.48 -17.21
N SER A 238 -10.11 12.55 -16.65
CA SER A 238 -9.97 12.75 -15.20
C SER A 238 -11.28 13.23 -14.57
N TYR A 239 -11.60 12.75 -13.38
CA TYR A 239 -12.85 13.10 -12.68
C TYR A 239 -12.57 13.64 -11.28
N SER A 240 -13.13 14.82 -10.94
CA SER A 240 -13.02 15.43 -9.62
C SER A 240 -14.08 14.96 -8.60
N SER A 241 -14.92 14.01 -8.99
CA SER A 241 -15.90 13.34 -8.12
C SER A 241 -15.81 11.84 -8.30
N PRO A 242 -16.10 11.03 -7.28
CA PRO A 242 -16.13 9.57 -7.41
C PRO A 242 -17.06 9.10 -8.55
N LYS A 243 -16.55 8.15 -9.37
CA LYS A 243 -17.28 7.48 -10.46
C LYS A 243 -17.26 5.98 -10.23
N GLN A 244 -18.41 5.32 -10.40
CA GLN A 244 -18.50 3.87 -10.28
C GLN A 244 -17.89 3.17 -11.51
N VAL A 245 -17.11 2.11 -11.27
CA VAL A 245 -16.52 1.26 -12.32
C VAL A 245 -17.54 0.20 -12.73
N GLY A 246 -18.22 0.44 -13.86
CA GLY A 246 -19.31 -0.42 -14.34
C GLY A 246 -20.47 -0.51 -13.36
N ALA A 247 -21.30 -1.57 -13.50
CA ALA A 247 -22.52 -1.79 -12.69
C ALA A 247 -22.37 -2.97 -11.69
N LEU A 248 -21.19 -3.56 -11.56
CA LEU A 248 -20.97 -4.75 -10.72
C LEU A 248 -20.94 -4.38 -9.23
N THR A 249 -21.46 -5.30 -8.41
CA THR A 249 -21.55 -5.19 -6.95
C THR A 249 -20.82 -6.34 -6.23
N ASN A 250 -19.84 -6.95 -6.90
CA ASN A 250 -19.10 -8.09 -6.39
C ASN A 250 -17.58 -7.85 -6.27
N TRP A 251 -17.15 -6.59 -6.20
CA TRP A 251 -15.77 -6.25 -5.90
C TRP A 251 -15.50 -6.43 -4.40
N SER A 252 -14.44 -7.17 -4.05
CA SER A 252 -14.06 -7.45 -2.65
C SER A 252 -12.79 -6.74 -2.22
N TYR A 253 -11.87 -6.46 -3.14
CA TYR A 253 -10.59 -5.84 -2.84
C TYR A 253 -10.08 -5.03 -4.04
N VAL A 254 -9.41 -3.91 -3.78
CA VAL A 254 -8.74 -3.10 -4.79
C VAL A 254 -7.33 -2.76 -4.32
N SER A 255 -6.37 -2.66 -5.23
CA SER A 255 -5.04 -2.11 -5.00
C SER A 255 -4.59 -1.32 -6.22
N THR A 256 -3.95 -0.19 -5.98
CA THR A 256 -3.46 0.70 -7.04
C THR A 256 -1.94 0.72 -7.07
N GLY A 257 -1.37 0.68 -8.27
CA GLY A 257 0.04 0.90 -8.53
C GLY A 257 0.23 2.15 -9.37
N LYS A 258 1.46 2.41 -9.86
CA LYS A 258 1.73 3.58 -10.70
C LYS A 258 0.89 3.55 -11.98
N ASN A 259 -0.12 4.41 -12.05
CA ASN A 259 -1.08 4.54 -13.15
C ASN A 259 -1.78 3.24 -13.54
N SER A 260 -1.92 2.30 -12.60
CA SER A 260 -2.62 1.04 -12.80
C SER A 260 -3.48 0.69 -11.59
N THR A 261 -4.52 -0.08 -11.81
CA THR A 261 -5.43 -0.56 -10.77
C THR A 261 -5.65 -2.06 -10.97
N LEU A 262 -5.62 -2.79 -9.86
CA LEU A 262 -5.95 -4.20 -9.80
C LEU A 262 -7.07 -4.39 -8.77
N ALA A 263 -7.99 -5.33 -9.04
CA ALA A 263 -9.09 -5.61 -8.13
C ALA A 263 -9.44 -7.10 -8.12
N ILE A 264 -9.88 -7.59 -6.97
CA ILE A 264 -10.38 -8.96 -6.80
C ILE A 264 -11.88 -8.91 -6.59
N LYS A 265 -12.60 -9.82 -7.24
CA LYS A 265 -14.03 -10.02 -7.00
C LYS A 265 -14.26 -11.07 -5.90
N THR A 266 -15.49 -11.13 -5.39
CA THR A 266 -15.91 -12.09 -4.36
C THR A 266 -15.79 -13.56 -4.80
N ASP A 267 -15.76 -13.82 -6.12
CA ASP A 267 -15.51 -15.13 -6.72
C ASP A 267 -14.01 -15.49 -6.80
N GLY A 268 -13.12 -14.62 -6.27
CA GLY A 268 -11.68 -14.81 -6.27
C GLY A 268 -11.00 -14.52 -7.62
N THR A 269 -11.71 -14.01 -8.63
CA THR A 269 -11.09 -13.60 -9.91
C THR A 269 -10.33 -12.28 -9.75
N LEU A 270 -9.17 -12.17 -10.43
CA LEU A 270 -8.34 -10.97 -10.46
C LEU A 270 -8.55 -10.19 -11.76
N TRP A 271 -8.68 -8.89 -11.66
CA TRP A 271 -8.88 -7.94 -12.75
C TRP A 271 -7.86 -6.83 -12.70
N ALA A 272 -7.40 -6.31 -13.85
CA ALA A 272 -6.38 -5.26 -13.95
C ALA A 272 -6.66 -4.32 -15.11
N TRP A 273 -6.26 -3.03 -14.95
CA TRP A 273 -6.38 -1.99 -15.97
C TRP A 273 -5.44 -0.82 -15.69
N GLY A 274 -5.34 0.14 -16.60
CA GLY A 274 -4.41 1.26 -16.58
C GLY A 274 -3.14 0.98 -17.39
N SER A 275 -2.05 1.62 -17.00
CA SER A 275 -0.73 1.51 -17.64
C SER A 275 -0.13 0.10 -17.50
N ASN A 276 0.48 -0.42 -18.60
CA ASN A 276 1.03 -1.78 -18.65
C ASN A 276 2.43 -1.89 -19.29
N ASN A 277 3.16 -0.82 -19.45
CA ASN A 277 4.44 -0.77 -20.19
C ASN A 277 5.55 -1.72 -19.68
N VAL A 278 5.43 -2.29 -18.47
CA VAL A 278 6.36 -3.31 -17.91
C VAL A 278 5.64 -4.62 -17.55
N GLY A 279 4.42 -4.84 -18.07
CA GLY A 279 3.63 -6.05 -17.80
C GLY A 279 2.95 -6.08 -16.43
N ARG A 280 2.81 -4.92 -15.73
CA ARG A 280 2.24 -4.84 -14.37
C ARG A 280 0.79 -5.26 -14.25
N LEU A 281 0.03 -5.34 -15.34
CA LEU A 281 -1.34 -5.85 -15.34
C LEU A 281 -1.41 -7.38 -15.26
N GLY A 282 -0.31 -8.10 -15.53
CA GLY A 282 -0.27 -9.57 -15.43
C GLY A 282 -1.00 -10.30 -16.56
N LEU A 283 -1.29 -9.63 -17.69
CA LEU A 283 -2.12 -10.11 -18.79
C LEU A 283 -1.34 -10.87 -19.88
N GLY A 284 -0.04 -11.16 -19.67
CA GLY A 284 0.82 -11.81 -20.65
C GLY A 284 1.30 -10.90 -21.79
N ASN A 285 0.99 -9.60 -21.72
CA ASN A 285 1.38 -8.57 -22.69
C ASN A 285 1.77 -7.27 -21.98
N ILE A 286 2.09 -6.21 -22.76
CA ILE A 286 2.42 -4.88 -22.26
C ILE A 286 1.43 -3.80 -22.72
N THR A 287 0.23 -4.19 -23.19
CA THR A 287 -0.82 -3.26 -23.64
C THR A 287 -1.56 -2.66 -22.45
N SER A 288 -1.72 -1.32 -22.44
CA SER A 288 -2.53 -0.59 -21.45
C SER A 288 -4.03 -0.69 -21.78
N TYR A 289 -4.88 -0.71 -20.75
CA TYR A 289 -6.33 -0.84 -20.91
C TYR A 289 -7.08 0.17 -20.03
N SER A 290 -8.04 0.88 -20.58
CA SER A 290 -8.90 1.83 -19.85
C SER A 290 -10.15 1.19 -19.22
N SER A 291 -10.32 -0.12 -19.39
CA SER A 291 -11.42 -0.92 -18.80
C SER A 291 -10.86 -2.16 -18.11
N PRO A 292 -11.49 -2.69 -17.04
CA PRO A 292 -11.06 -3.91 -16.37
C PRO A 292 -10.89 -5.10 -17.33
N LYS A 293 -9.73 -5.78 -17.24
CA LYS A 293 -9.42 -7.04 -17.94
C LYS A 293 -9.10 -8.12 -16.93
N GLN A 294 -9.65 -9.33 -17.10
CA GLN A 294 -9.40 -10.44 -16.20
C GLN A 294 -7.98 -10.99 -16.38
N VAL A 295 -7.28 -11.24 -15.27
CA VAL A 295 -5.93 -11.83 -15.25
C VAL A 295 -6.03 -13.34 -15.16
N GLY A 296 -5.90 -14.00 -16.32
CA GLY A 296 -6.06 -15.47 -16.41
C GLY A 296 -7.46 -15.94 -15.99
N ALA A 297 -7.60 -17.23 -15.72
CA ALA A 297 -8.87 -17.88 -15.37
C ALA A 297 -8.96 -18.35 -13.90
N LEU A 298 -7.97 -18.02 -13.06
CA LEU A 298 -7.93 -18.50 -11.68
C LEU A 298 -8.90 -17.73 -10.79
N THR A 299 -9.50 -18.43 -9.82
CA THR A 299 -10.52 -17.94 -8.88
C THR A 299 -10.09 -18.04 -7.41
N ASN A 300 -8.79 -18.06 -7.16
CA ASN A 300 -8.23 -18.24 -5.81
C ASN A 300 -7.30 -17.11 -5.36
N TRP A 301 -7.45 -15.93 -5.96
CA TRP A 301 -6.72 -14.76 -5.51
C TRP A 301 -7.35 -14.20 -4.21
N LEU A 302 -6.50 -14.01 -3.17
CA LEU A 302 -6.95 -13.58 -1.85
C LEU A 302 -6.60 -12.12 -1.56
N LYS A 303 -5.35 -11.72 -1.83
CA LYS A 303 -4.84 -10.37 -1.62
C LYS A 303 -3.87 -9.99 -2.74
N ILE A 304 -3.82 -8.70 -3.04
CA ILE A 304 -2.89 -8.11 -3.99
C ILE A 304 -2.31 -6.84 -3.40
N SER A 305 -1.10 -6.49 -3.81
CA SER A 305 -0.51 -5.19 -3.58
C SER A 305 0.27 -4.77 -4.83
N ALA A 306 -0.06 -3.63 -5.38
CA ALA A 306 0.59 -3.05 -6.54
C ALA A 306 1.52 -1.92 -6.11
N GLY A 307 2.75 -1.93 -6.62
CA GLY A 307 3.78 -0.96 -6.26
C GLY A 307 3.63 0.37 -6.99
N GLU A 308 3.59 1.46 -6.26
CA GLU A 308 3.50 2.80 -6.83
C GLU A 308 4.76 3.18 -7.64
N TYR A 309 5.95 2.88 -7.13
CA TYR A 309 7.24 3.33 -7.70
C TYR A 309 8.08 2.25 -8.37
N GLY A 310 7.84 0.99 -8.04
CA GLY A 310 8.65 -0.15 -8.53
C GLY A 310 7.97 -0.98 -9.60
N TRP A 311 6.75 -0.63 -9.96
CA TRP A 311 5.95 -1.28 -11.00
C TRP A 311 5.74 -2.79 -10.83
N GLY A 312 6.20 -3.36 -9.72
CA GLY A 312 5.98 -4.75 -9.35
C GLY A 312 4.63 -4.94 -8.65
N VAL A 313 4.04 -6.10 -8.83
CA VAL A 313 2.83 -6.54 -8.14
C VAL A 313 3.16 -7.80 -7.35
N VAL A 314 2.61 -7.90 -6.15
CA VAL A 314 2.65 -9.10 -5.31
C VAL A 314 1.23 -9.51 -4.96
N ALA A 315 0.97 -10.83 -4.98
CA ALA A 315 -0.35 -11.38 -4.67
C ALA A 315 -0.22 -12.67 -3.86
N VAL A 316 -1.13 -12.87 -2.91
CA VAL A 316 -1.27 -14.11 -2.14
C VAL A 316 -2.55 -14.80 -2.58
N LYS A 317 -2.47 -16.11 -2.81
CA LYS A 317 -3.63 -16.97 -3.09
C LYS A 317 -4.17 -17.61 -1.82
N THR A 318 -5.41 -18.11 -1.89
CA THR A 318 -6.08 -18.80 -0.77
C THR A 318 -5.36 -20.05 -0.28
N ASN A 319 -4.51 -20.65 -1.12
CA ASN A 319 -3.65 -21.78 -0.77
C ASN A 319 -2.30 -21.35 -0.14
N GLY A 320 -2.16 -20.07 0.23
CA GLY A 320 -0.96 -19.53 0.87
C GLY A 320 0.25 -19.36 -0.05
N THR A 321 0.13 -19.54 -1.38
CA THR A 321 1.24 -19.29 -2.30
C THR A 321 1.40 -17.81 -2.63
N LEU A 322 2.65 -17.34 -2.80
CA LEU A 322 2.99 -15.96 -3.15
C LEU A 322 3.32 -15.87 -4.64
N TRP A 323 2.77 -14.86 -5.32
CA TRP A 323 2.94 -14.62 -6.75
C TRP A 323 3.36 -13.19 -7.01
N THR A 324 4.20 -12.97 -8.05
CA THR A 324 4.71 -11.65 -8.43
C THR A 324 4.77 -11.49 -9.94
N TRP A 325 4.67 -10.23 -10.42
CA TRP A 325 4.83 -9.86 -11.83
C TRP A 325 5.04 -8.35 -11.97
N GLY A 326 5.30 -7.87 -13.20
CA GLY A 326 5.57 -6.46 -13.50
C GLY A 326 7.06 -6.15 -13.53
N GLY A 327 7.41 -4.90 -13.16
CA GLY A 327 8.79 -4.41 -13.17
C GLY A 327 9.66 -5.04 -12.07
N ASN A 328 10.95 -5.29 -12.38
CA ASN A 328 11.87 -6.04 -11.53
C ASN A 328 13.30 -5.48 -11.48
N ASP A 329 13.51 -4.22 -11.83
CA ASP A 329 14.84 -3.61 -11.97
C ASP A 329 15.73 -3.69 -10.71
N ASN A 330 15.13 -3.89 -9.53
CA ASN A 330 15.81 -4.00 -8.24
C ASN A 330 15.61 -5.37 -7.57
N GLY A 331 15.12 -6.39 -8.30
CA GLY A 331 14.84 -7.71 -7.75
C GLY A 331 13.57 -7.77 -6.87
N GLN A 332 12.69 -6.74 -6.95
CA GLN A 332 11.48 -6.65 -6.13
C GLN A 332 10.46 -7.76 -6.36
N LEU A 333 10.56 -8.52 -7.46
CA LEU A 333 9.72 -9.70 -7.68
C LEU A 333 10.15 -10.92 -6.83
N GLY A 334 11.36 -10.90 -6.24
CA GLY A 334 11.83 -11.98 -5.34
C GLY A 334 12.14 -13.30 -6.05
N LEU A 335 12.37 -13.28 -7.37
CA LEU A 335 12.56 -14.47 -8.22
C LEU A 335 14.05 -14.86 -8.42
N GLY A 336 14.97 -14.19 -7.70
CA GLY A 336 16.40 -14.42 -7.82
C GLY A 336 17.06 -13.75 -9.04
N ASN A 337 16.32 -12.93 -9.78
CA ASN A 337 16.79 -12.19 -10.96
C ASN A 337 16.20 -10.77 -10.99
N ILE A 338 16.49 -10.01 -12.05
CA ILE A 338 16.00 -8.65 -12.28
C ILE A 338 15.14 -8.55 -13.57
N THR A 339 14.61 -9.68 -14.07
CA THR A 339 13.78 -9.72 -15.28
C THR A 339 12.34 -9.30 -14.99
N ASN A 340 11.75 -8.44 -15.85
CA ASN A 340 10.34 -8.08 -15.82
C ASN A 340 9.47 -9.25 -16.32
N TYR A 341 8.31 -9.46 -15.70
CA TYR A 341 7.37 -10.50 -16.11
C TYR A 341 5.97 -9.93 -16.35
N SER A 342 5.40 -10.17 -17.53
CA SER A 342 4.05 -9.73 -17.88
C SER A 342 2.94 -10.72 -17.45
N SER A 343 3.32 -11.85 -16.83
CA SER A 343 2.39 -12.84 -16.27
C SER A 343 2.80 -13.21 -14.85
N PRO A 344 1.86 -13.56 -13.97
CA PRO A 344 2.18 -13.98 -12.60
C PRO A 344 3.17 -15.14 -12.53
N LYS A 345 4.20 -15.01 -11.67
CA LYS A 345 5.21 -16.02 -11.35
C LYS A 345 5.20 -16.32 -9.86
N GLN A 346 5.25 -17.59 -9.47
CA GLN A 346 5.28 -18.00 -8.07
C GLN A 346 6.66 -17.71 -7.44
N VAL A 347 6.67 -17.21 -6.21
CA VAL A 347 7.88 -16.97 -5.41
C VAL A 347 8.15 -18.18 -4.54
N GLY A 348 9.16 -18.96 -4.91
CA GLY A 348 9.54 -20.16 -4.15
C GLY A 348 8.42 -21.18 -4.00
N SER A 349 8.54 -22.04 -2.98
CA SER A 349 7.61 -23.17 -2.72
C SER A 349 6.84 -23.04 -1.38
N ILE A 350 7.00 -21.95 -0.65
CA ILE A 350 6.29 -21.72 0.62
C ILE A 350 4.80 -21.54 0.35
N THR A 351 3.94 -22.21 1.15
CA THR A 351 2.49 -22.20 1.04
C THR A 351 1.81 -21.67 2.32
N SER A 352 2.54 -20.88 3.11
CA SER A 352 2.02 -20.31 4.36
C SER A 352 2.07 -18.76 4.36
N TRP A 353 2.16 -18.13 3.19
CA TRP A 353 2.08 -16.68 3.10
C TRP A 353 0.67 -16.19 3.45
N THR A 354 0.59 -15.24 4.38
CA THR A 354 -0.67 -14.63 4.84
C THR A 354 -0.81 -13.18 4.44
N TYR A 355 0.33 -12.53 4.23
CA TYR A 355 0.39 -11.12 3.87
C TYR A 355 1.59 -10.84 2.99
N ALA A 356 1.42 -9.98 1.99
CA ALA A 356 2.52 -9.37 1.26
C ALA A 356 2.10 -7.97 0.78
N GLN A 357 3.01 -7.03 0.87
CA GLN A 357 2.85 -5.66 0.40
C GLN A 357 4.09 -5.25 -0.38
N THR A 358 3.89 -4.64 -1.54
CA THR A 358 4.96 -3.93 -2.25
C THR A 358 4.90 -2.45 -1.94
N SER A 359 6.04 -1.84 -1.73
CA SER A 359 6.16 -0.42 -1.55
C SER A 359 7.31 0.10 -2.42
N GLY A 360 6.97 0.87 -3.42
CA GLY A 360 8.01 1.33 -4.34
C GLY A 360 8.73 0.13 -4.99
N GLN A 361 9.97 -0.09 -4.62
CA GLN A 361 10.85 -1.13 -5.19
C GLN A 361 11.26 -2.19 -4.15
N SER A 362 10.50 -2.31 -3.07
CA SER A 362 10.72 -3.28 -1.99
C SER A 362 9.44 -4.04 -1.67
N VAL A 363 9.55 -5.25 -1.15
CA VAL A 363 8.43 -6.09 -0.73
C VAL A 363 8.62 -6.52 0.71
N PHE A 364 7.52 -6.53 1.45
CA PHE A 364 7.38 -6.93 2.85
C PHE A 364 6.34 -8.04 2.94
N ALA A 365 6.67 -9.18 3.53
CA ALA A 365 5.76 -10.31 3.57
C ALA A 365 5.84 -11.09 4.89
N LEU A 366 4.70 -11.65 5.31
CA LEU A 366 4.55 -12.46 6.51
C LEU A 366 4.05 -13.85 6.15
N THR A 367 4.57 -14.86 6.89
CA THR A 367 4.04 -16.22 6.90
C THR A 367 3.33 -16.49 8.24
N THR A 368 2.51 -17.52 8.30
CA THR A 368 2.03 -18.14 9.56
C THR A 368 2.95 -19.23 10.02
#